data_8ba7f8f2b87b0ce3fbe4f03393c0c408
#
_entry.id   8ba7f8f2b87b0ce3fbe4f03393c0c408
#
_cell.length_a   1.000
_cell.length_b   1.000
_cell.length_c   1.000
_cell.angle_alpha   90.00
_cell.angle_beta   90.00
_cell.angle_gamma   90.00
#
_symmetry.space_group_name_H-M   'P 1'
#
loop_
_entity.id
_entity.type
_entity.pdbx_description
1 polymer ?
#
loop_
_entity_poly.entity_id
_entity_poly.type
_entity_poly.pdbx_seq_one_letter_code
_entity_poly.pdbx_strand_id
1 'polypeptide(L)'
;MTSGLTILAAGPGSTVQDGGRVGYLRYGVTGAGPMDPFAHALANRAVGNPAETAAIEISLGGIELTVDGGAATVALAGGSFAVSLDGQVLPPAVVAELQPGARLKVRPGAAGAWCYLAVAGGIALPPVLGSVSTHTRTGMGGLRGRALRAGDRLPISSALPASHGAGAIVAPMLDRPPGRIRVILGPQDDHFAPDQIEAFLAGPWTVSPRSDRMAYFLGGPTLKHRRGHDITSDGIAMGAIQVPGSGEPIVLMADRQSTGGYPKIATIIGADLGRFAQARPGTSLSFEAVTHADAVAARAQEQAFLGGRIPVDPLVRTHFPPEFLLGLNLVDGVVDARS
;
A
#
# COMPACT_ATOMS: atom_id res chain seq x y z
N MET A 1 1.53 -31.52 -9.87
CA MET A 1 0.43 -30.55 -9.58
C MET A 1 1.08 -29.17 -9.51
N THR A 2 0.51 -28.16 -10.15
CA THR A 2 1.00 -26.78 -10.03
C THR A 2 0.73 -26.24 -8.62
N SER A 3 1.74 -25.67 -7.98
CA SER A 3 1.60 -25.04 -6.66
C SER A 3 0.59 -23.91 -6.69
N GLY A 4 -0.11 -23.68 -5.59
CA GLY A 4 -1.12 -22.64 -5.48
C GLY A 4 -1.34 -22.17 -4.05
N LEU A 5 -1.90 -20.97 -3.90
CA LEU A 5 -2.39 -20.45 -2.63
C LEU A 5 -3.88 -20.74 -2.54
N THR A 6 -4.30 -21.44 -1.50
CA THR A 6 -5.71 -21.71 -1.21
C THR A 6 -6.19 -20.79 -0.10
N ILE A 7 -7.22 -20.00 -0.38
CA ILE A 7 -7.81 -19.05 0.58
C ILE A 7 -8.72 -19.81 1.54
N LEU A 8 -8.39 -19.81 2.82
CA LEU A 8 -9.20 -20.44 3.87
C LEU A 8 -10.26 -19.48 4.42
N ALA A 9 -9.90 -18.18 4.53
CA ALA A 9 -10.80 -17.10 4.88
C ALA A 9 -10.29 -15.79 4.29
N ALA A 10 -11.17 -14.92 3.83
CA ALA A 10 -10.82 -13.56 3.42
C ALA A 10 -11.92 -12.60 3.87
N GLY A 11 -11.49 -11.50 4.47
CA GLY A 11 -12.37 -10.39 4.79
C GLY A 11 -12.70 -9.54 3.54
N PRO A 12 -13.64 -8.61 3.66
CA PRO A 12 -14.02 -7.72 2.56
C PRO A 12 -12.83 -6.96 1.98
N GLY A 13 -12.80 -6.81 0.65
CA GLY A 13 -11.82 -5.96 -0.04
C GLY A 13 -10.43 -6.57 -0.27
N SER A 14 -10.19 -7.83 0.11
CA SER A 14 -8.94 -8.52 -0.27
C SER A 14 -9.00 -8.92 -1.73
N THR A 15 -8.02 -8.47 -2.56
CA THR A 15 -8.04 -8.63 -4.02
C THR A 15 -6.64 -8.96 -4.56
N VAL A 16 -6.57 -9.44 -5.81
CA VAL A 16 -5.28 -9.55 -6.51
C VAL A 16 -5.02 -8.23 -7.24
N GLN A 17 -3.83 -7.67 -7.03
CA GLN A 17 -3.37 -6.43 -7.67
C GLN A 17 -1.97 -6.64 -8.26
N ASP A 18 -1.71 -6.05 -9.42
CA ASP A 18 -0.39 -5.88 -10.04
C ASP A 18 -0.07 -4.39 -10.19
N GLY A 19 0.87 -4.00 -11.03
CA GLY A 19 1.21 -2.60 -11.29
C GLY A 19 0.08 -1.72 -11.84
N GLY A 20 -1.07 -2.32 -12.12
CA GLY A 20 -2.24 -1.63 -12.66
C GLY A 20 -2.32 -1.58 -14.17
N ARG A 21 -3.45 -1.16 -14.68
CA ARG A 21 -3.85 -1.15 -16.10
C ARG A 21 -3.48 0.18 -16.75
N VAL A 22 -2.28 0.26 -17.32
CA VAL A 22 -1.72 1.49 -17.88
C VAL A 22 -2.21 1.72 -19.31
N GLY A 23 -2.47 3.00 -19.69
CA GLY A 23 -2.77 3.42 -21.05
C GLY A 23 -4.25 3.44 -21.44
N TYR A 24 -5.16 3.01 -20.58
CA TYR A 24 -6.58 2.87 -20.88
C TYR A 24 -7.48 3.97 -20.28
N LEU A 25 -6.94 4.90 -19.50
CA LEU A 25 -7.72 6.00 -18.89
C LEU A 25 -8.48 6.81 -19.94
N ARG A 26 -7.88 7.05 -21.11
CA ARG A 26 -8.53 7.77 -22.25
C ARG A 26 -9.77 7.06 -22.81
N TYR A 27 -9.94 5.78 -22.50
CA TYR A 27 -11.11 4.98 -22.89
C TYR A 27 -12.09 4.80 -21.73
N GLY A 28 -11.91 5.54 -20.63
CA GLY A 28 -12.76 5.44 -19.45
C GLY A 28 -12.46 4.24 -18.54
N VAL A 29 -11.39 3.47 -18.83
CA VAL A 29 -11.00 2.30 -18.02
C VAL A 29 -10.02 2.73 -16.95
N THR A 30 -10.41 2.52 -15.69
CA THR A 30 -9.53 2.81 -14.54
C THR A 30 -8.30 1.90 -14.51
N GLY A 31 -7.20 2.44 -13.99
CA GLY A 31 -5.95 1.68 -13.84
C GLY A 31 -6.05 0.55 -12.82
N ALA A 32 -6.89 0.69 -11.79
CA ALA A 32 -6.80 -0.14 -10.58
C ALA A 32 -5.35 -0.17 -10.03
N GLY A 33 -4.84 -1.34 -9.64
CA GLY A 33 -3.50 -1.43 -9.05
C GLY A 33 -3.52 -1.27 -7.52
N PRO A 34 -2.35 -1.27 -6.87
CA PRO A 34 -2.27 -1.24 -5.42
C PRO A 34 -2.62 0.15 -4.86
N MET A 35 -3.26 0.16 -3.69
CA MET A 35 -3.50 1.37 -2.91
C MET A 35 -2.19 1.97 -2.38
N ASP A 36 -1.25 1.10 -1.95
CA ASP A 36 0.11 1.46 -1.55
C ASP A 36 1.12 0.84 -2.52
N PRO A 37 1.51 1.58 -3.59
CA PRO A 37 2.43 1.06 -4.60
C PRO A 37 3.81 0.71 -4.05
N PHE A 38 4.28 1.44 -3.01
CA PHE A 38 5.58 1.16 -2.40
C PHE A 38 5.58 -0.17 -1.67
N ALA A 39 4.59 -0.42 -0.81
CA ALA A 39 4.50 -1.68 -0.05
C ALA A 39 4.28 -2.89 -0.97
N HIS A 40 3.47 -2.76 -2.03
CA HIS A 40 3.29 -3.77 -3.06
C HIS A 40 4.61 -4.13 -3.76
N ALA A 41 5.33 -3.11 -4.24
CA ALA A 41 6.63 -3.29 -4.90
C ALA A 41 7.67 -3.91 -3.94
N LEU A 42 7.70 -3.45 -2.68
CA LEU A 42 8.60 -3.96 -1.65
C LEU A 42 8.38 -5.45 -1.38
N ALA A 43 7.12 -5.89 -1.21
CA ALA A 43 6.80 -7.31 -1.02
C ALA A 43 7.28 -8.16 -2.20
N ASN A 44 7.03 -7.70 -3.44
CA ASN A 44 7.49 -8.38 -4.64
C ASN A 44 9.03 -8.44 -4.72
N ARG A 45 9.71 -7.33 -4.50
CA ARG A 45 11.18 -7.26 -4.55
C ARG A 45 11.82 -8.16 -3.48
N ALA A 46 11.21 -8.26 -2.31
CA ALA A 46 11.71 -9.09 -1.21
C ALA A 46 11.70 -10.60 -1.53
N VAL A 47 10.83 -11.08 -2.43
CA VAL A 47 10.83 -12.46 -2.93
C VAL A 47 11.51 -12.62 -4.30
N GLY A 48 12.17 -11.57 -4.81
CA GLY A 48 12.90 -11.59 -6.08
C GLY A 48 12.04 -11.39 -7.33
N ASN A 49 10.78 -11.00 -7.18
CA ASN A 49 9.91 -10.67 -8.30
C ASN A 49 10.19 -9.26 -8.86
N PRO A 50 9.84 -8.97 -10.12
CA PRO A 50 9.62 -7.61 -10.59
C PRO A 50 8.61 -6.85 -9.70
N ALA A 51 8.79 -5.53 -9.54
CA ALA A 51 8.01 -4.71 -8.62
C ALA A 51 6.49 -4.73 -8.89
N GLU A 52 6.10 -4.87 -10.16
CA GLU A 52 4.72 -4.84 -10.63
C GLU A 52 4.05 -6.22 -10.67
N THR A 53 4.72 -7.29 -10.20
CA THR A 53 4.18 -8.66 -10.20
C THR A 53 2.90 -8.74 -9.37
N ALA A 54 1.95 -9.57 -9.82
CA ALA A 54 0.69 -9.79 -9.12
C ALA A 54 0.88 -10.31 -7.69
N ALA A 55 0.25 -9.65 -6.73
CA ALA A 55 0.24 -9.96 -5.30
C ALA A 55 -1.18 -9.86 -4.74
N ILE A 56 -1.41 -10.39 -3.55
CA ILE A 56 -2.68 -10.20 -2.83
C ILE A 56 -2.58 -8.88 -2.06
N GLU A 57 -3.48 -7.94 -2.35
CA GLU A 57 -3.75 -6.78 -1.51
C GLU A 57 -4.76 -7.17 -0.44
N ILE A 58 -4.38 -7.00 0.82
CA ILE A 58 -5.17 -7.39 2.01
C ILE A 58 -5.65 -6.12 2.69
N SER A 59 -6.97 -5.99 2.82
CA SER A 59 -7.61 -4.90 3.55
C SER A 59 -7.70 -5.16 5.05
N LEU A 60 -8.34 -4.26 5.79
CA LEU A 60 -8.65 -4.44 7.23
C LEU A 60 -9.54 -5.66 7.53
N GLY A 61 -10.07 -6.34 6.51
CA GLY A 61 -10.75 -7.61 6.69
C GLY A 61 -9.84 -8.78 6.99
N GLY A 62 -8.56 -8.68 6.66
CA GLY A 62 -7.57 -9.74 6.82
C GLY A 62 -7.75 -10.91 5.87
N ILE A 63 -6.85 -11.90 5.96
CA ILE A 63 -6.88 -13.12 5.17
C ILE A 63 -6.27 -14.30 5.95
N GLU A 64 -6.73 -15.51 5.64
CA GLU A 64 -6.10 -16.77 6.06
C GLU A 64 -5.95 -17.65 4.82
N LEU A 65 -4.78 -18.21 4.60
CA LEU A 65 -4.46 -19.03 3.44
C LEU A 65 -3.47 -20.15 3.77
N THR A 66 -3.39 -21.12 2.86
CA THR A 66 -2.40 -22.20 2.87
C THR A 66 -1.79 -22.35 1.49
N VAL A 67 -0.67 -23.05 1.37
CA VAL A 67 -0.08 -23.46 0.11
C VAL A 67 -0.33 -24.94 -0.15
N ASP A 68 -0.59 -25.28 -1.41
CA ASP A 68 -0.70 -26.66 -1.90
C ASP A 68 0.33 -26.95 -3.01
N GLY A 69 0.66 -28.20 -3.23
CA GLY A 69 1.47 -28.68 -4.34
C GLY A 69 2.99 -28.48 -4.20
N GLY A 70 3.47 -27.80 -3.18
CA GLY A 70 4.89 -27.57 -2.90
C GLY A 70 5.10 -26.41 -1.95
N ALA A 71 6.31 -26.25 -1.40
CA ALA A 71 6.65 -25.10 -0.57
C ALA A 71 6.64 -23.81 -1.42
N ALA A 72 6.32 -22.69 -0.78
CA ALA A 72 6.31 -21.38 -1.43
C ALA A 72 6.96 -20.32 -0.52
N THR A 73 7.85 -19.51 -1.09
CA THR A 73 8.37 -18.32 -0.40
C THR A 73 7.40 -17.16 -0.63
N VAL A 74 7.01 -16.52 0.47
CA VAL A 74 6.13 -15.33 0.45
C VAL A 74 6.81 -14.16 1.15
N ALA A 75 6.40 -12.95 0.77
CA ALA A 75 6.74 -11.74 1.53
C ALA A 75 5.47 -10.97 1.86
N LEU A 76 5.45 -10.38 3.05
CA LEU A 76 4.44 -9.43 3.49
C LEU A 76 5.07 -8.07 3.70
N ALA A 77 4.39 -7.02 3.24
CA ALA A 77 4.77 -5.63 3.50
C ALA A 77 3.53 -4.73 3.47
N GLY A 78 3.56 -3.62 4.21
CA GLY A 78 2.48 -2.64 4.27
C GLY A 78 2.27 -2.08 5.67
N GLY A 79 1.03 -1.92 6.08
CA GLY A 79 0.70 -1.51 7.44
C GLY A 79 1.13 -2.55 8.49
N SER A 80 1.16 -2.13 9.76
CA SER A 80 1.50 -3.02 10.88
C SER A 80 0.39 -4.03 11.16
N PHE A 81 0.24 -5.01 10.27
CA PHE A 81 -0.70 -6.11 10.43
C PHE A 81 -0.13 -7.19 11.35
N ALA A 82 -1.01 -7.86 12.08
CA ALA A 82 -0.65 -9.04 12.87
C ALA A 82 -0.53 -10.25 11.94
N VAL A 83 0.68 -10.80 11.84
CA VAL A 83 1.00 -11.95 10.98
C VAL A 83 1.33 -13.15 11.86
N SER A 84 0.79 -14.32 11.51
CA SER A 84 1.19 -15.59 12.15
C SER A 84 1.23 -16.73 11.12
N LEU A 85 2.20 -17.62 11.30
CA LEU A 85 2.39 -18.85 10.54
C LEU A 85 2.31 -20.02 11.50
N ASP A 86 1.30 -20.90 11.33
CA ASP A 86 1.01 -22.05 12.21
C ASP A 86 0.94 -21.66 13.70
N GLY A 87 0.40 -20.45 13.99
CA GLY A 87 0.29 -19.90 15.34
C GLY A 87 1.53 -19.14 15.84
N GLN A 88 2.67 -19.28 15.19
CA GLN A 88 3.87 -18.50 15.51
C GLN A 88 3.71 -17.08 14.98
N VAL A 89 3.90 -16.08 15.85
CA VAL A 89 3.84 -14.66 15.48
C VAL A 89 5.08 -14.29 14.68
N LEU A 90 4.86 -13.58 13.58
CA LEU A 90 5.90 -13.06 12.69
C LEU A 90 5.89 -11.52 12.69
N PRO A 91 7.01 -10.87 12.31
CA PRO A 91 7.03 -9.43 12.04
C PRO A 91 5.99 -9.04 10.97
N PRO A 92 5.44 -7.81 11.03
CA PRO A 92 4.45 -7.35 10.05
C PRO A 92 5.01 -7.22 8.63
N ALA A 93 6.33 -6.96 8.49
CA ALA A 93 7.06 -7.00 7.24
C ALA A 93 8.08 -8.16 7.28
N VAL A 94 7.84 -9.19 6.47
CA VAL A 94 8.57 -10.47 6.62
C VAL A 94 8.64 -11.23 5.31
N VAL A 95 9.75 -11.94 5.11
CA VAL A 95 9.88 -13.05 4.14
C VAL A 95 9.75 -14.35 4.91
N ALA A 96 8.89 -15.24 4.47
CA ALA A 96 8.65 -16.54 5.11
C ALA A 96 8.50 -17.66 4.07
N GLU A 97 8.85 -18.88 4.47
CA GLU A 97 8.62 -20.07 3.68
C GLU A 97 7.38 -20.81 4.20
N LEU A 98 6.41 -21.02 3.32
CA LEU A 98 5.21 -21.78 3.60
C LEU A 98 5.40 -23.22 3.15
N GLN A 99 5.39 -24.17 4.07
CA GLN A 99 5.34 -25.59 3.75
C GLN A 99 3.92 -26.00 3.32
N PRO A 100 3.75 -27.03 2.50
CA PRO A 100 2.43 -27.54 2.12
C PRO A 100 1.55 -27.80 3.37
N GLY A 101 0.36 -27.18 3.38
CA GLY A 101 -0.58 -27.26 4.49
C GLY A 101 -0.35 -26.26 5.63
N ALA A 102 0.78 -25.54 5.66
CA ALA A 102 1.01 -24.47 6.61
C ALA A 102 -0.07 -23.37 6.50
N ARG A 103 -0.47 -22.81 7.64
CA ARG A 103 -1.51 -21.79 7.73
C ARG A 103 -0.93 -20.42 8.00
N LEU A 104 -0.96 -19.56 6.98
CA LEU A 104 -0.60 -18.15 7.13
C LEU A 104 -1.87 -17.33 7.42
N LYS A 105 -1.83 -16.55 8.49
CA LYS A 105 -2.93 -15.71 8.93
C LYS A 105 -2.46 -14.27 9.05
N VAL A 106 -3.17 -13.35 8.39
CA VAL A 106 -2.90 -11.90 8.38
C VAL A 106 -4.15 -11.18 8.85
N ARG A 107 -4.05 -10.40 9.90
CA ARG A 107 -5.17 -9.67 10.51
C ARG A 107 -4.81 -8.20 10.72
N PRO A 108 -5.80 -7.30 10.82
CA PRO A 108 -5.52 -5.93 11.22
C PRO A 108 -4.70 -5.89 12.50
N GLY A 109 -3.65 -5.09 12.49
CA GLY A 109 -2.77 -4.86 13.63
C GLY A 109 -2.84 -3.40 14.11
N ALA A 110 -1.73 -2.87 14.64
CA ALA A 110 -1.69 -1.56 15.30
C ALA A 110 -1.94 -0.38 14.35
N ALA A 111 -1.44 -0.43 13.10
CA ALA A 111 -1.51 0.70 12.17
C ALA A 111 -1.63 0.24 10.70
N GLY A 112 -2.03 1.18 9.83
CA GLY A 112 -2.15 0.95 8.39
C GLY A 112 -3.44 0.24 7.98
N ALA A 113 -3.86 0.47 6.75
CA ALA A 113 -5.11 -0.03 6.19
C ALA A 113 -4.91 -1.16 5.16
N TRP A 114 -3.71 -1.29 4.61
CA TRP A 114 -3.38 -2.22 3.51
C TRP A 114 -2.09 -2.99 3.79
N CYS A 115 -2.11 -4.29 3.49
CA CYS A 115 -0.94 -5.15 3.51
C CYS A 115 -0.89 -5.94 2.19
N TYR A 116 0.31 -6.24 1.71
CA TYR A 116 0.52 -6.99 0.47
C TYR A 116 1.21 -8.31 0.77
N LEU A 117 0.70 -9.37 0.17
CA LEU A 117 1.33 -10.69 0.17
C LEU A 117 1.76 -11.01 -1.26
N ALA A 118 3.07 -10.98 -1.48
CA ALA A 118 3.70 -11.47 -2.70
C ALA A 118 4.18 -12.91 -2.51
N VAL A 119 4.13 -13.70 -3.59
CA VAL A 119 4.69 -15.05 -3.62
C VAL A 119 5.78 -15.10 -4.68
N ALA A 120 6.89 -15.79 -4.41
CA ALA A 120 7.98 -15.98 -5.38
C ALA A 120 7.44 -16.59 -6.69
N GLY A 121 7.78 -15.98 -7.83
CA GLY A 121 7.22 -16.30 -9.14
C GLY A 121 5.91 -15.59 -9.48
N GLY A 122 5.18 -15.05 -8.50
CA GLY A 122 3.93 -14.31 -8.68
C GLY A 122 2.69 -15.19 -8.84
N ILE A 123 1.53 -14.55 -8.87
CA ILE A 123 0.21 -15.19 -9.05
C ILE A 123 -0.10 -15.26 -10.55
N ALA A 124 -0.33 -16.47 -11.06
CA ALA A 124 -0.62 -16.73 -12.47
C ALA A 124 -2.10 -16.63 -12.79
N LEU A 125 -2.57 -15.43 -13.10
CA LEU A 125 -3.93 -15.18 -13.58
C LEU A 125 -3.89 -14.59 -15.00
N PRO A 126 -4.93 -14.83 -15.83
CA PRO A 126 -5.00 -14.25 -17.16
C PRO A 126 -5.17 -12.71 -17.06
N PRO A 127 -4.33 -11.93 -17.77
CA PRO A 127 -4.48 -10.50 -17.77
C PRO A 127 -5.70 -10.03 -18.56
N VAL A 128 -6.31 -8.94 -18.12
CA VAL A 128 -7.36 -8.22 -18.84
C VAL A 128 -6.85 -6.81 -19.16
N LEU A 129 -6.75 -6.49 -20.44
CA LEU A 129 -6.13 -5.25 -20.92
C LEU A 129 -4.70 -5.05 -20.35
N GLY A 130 -3.91 -6.12 -20.37
CA GLY A 130 -2.51 -6.10 -19.95
C GLY A 130 -2.25 -6.13 -18.44
N SER A 131 -3.28 -6.26 -17.59
CA SER A 131 -3.14 -6.26 -16.13
C SER A 131 -4.06 -7.30 -15.48
N VAL A 132 -3.61 -7.91 -14.39
CA VAL A 132 -4.43 -8.78 -13.53
C VAL A 132 -5.07 -8.02 -12.36
N SER A 133 -4.86 -6.71 -12.26
CA SER A 133 -5.48 -5.92 -11.17
C SER A 133 -6.99 -6.03 -11.17
N THR A 134 -7.54 -6.33 -10.00
CA THR A 134 -8.98 -6.42 -9.78
C THR A 134 -9.59 -5.03 -9.68
N HIS A 135 -10.63 -4.77 -10.48
CA HIS A 135 -11.53 -3.64 -10.30
C HIS A 135 -12.94 -4.17 -10.02
N THR A 136 -13.32 -4.24 -8.77
CA THR A 136 -14.54 -4.95 -8.32
C THR A 136 -15.83 -4.33 -8.84
N ARG A 137 -15.88 -3.00 -9.04
CA ARG A 137 -17.08 -2.31 -9.52
C ARG A 137 -17.44 -2.66 -10.97
N THR A 138 -16.43 -2.94 -11.81
CA THR A 138 -16.66 -3.36 -13.21
C THR A 138 -16.51 -4.86 -13.41
N GLY A 139 -16.19 -5.62 -12.37
CA GLY A 139 -15.96 -7.07 -12.48
C GLY A 139 -14.75 -7.44 -13.34
N MET A 140 -13.70 -6.59 -13.38
CA MET A 140 -12.55 -6.73 -14.27
C MET A 140 -11.31 -7.23 -13.52
N GLY A 141 -10.52 -8.08 -14.18
CA GLY A 141 -9.23 -8.58 -13.68
C GLY A 141 -9.35 -9.54 -12.49
N GLY A 142 -8.23 -9.75 -11.81
CA GLY A 142 -8.14 -10.63 -10.64
C GLY A 142 -8.72 -12.03 -10.84
N LEU A 143 -9.13 -12.63 -9.74
CA LEU A 143 -9.86 -13.89 -9.80
C LEU A 143 -11.36 -13.60 -10.03
N ARG A 144 -11.81 -13.72 -11.29
CA ARG A 144 -13.21 -13.52 -11.71
C ARG A 144 -13.75 -12.10 -11.43
N GLY A 145 -12.91 -11.08 -11.45
CA GLY A 145 -13.31 -9.68 -11.28
C GLY A 145 -13.84 -9.30 -9.89
N ARG A 146 -13.55 -10.07 -8.85
CA ARG A 146 -14.12 -9.88 -7.51
C ARG A 146 -13.07 -10.02 -6.40
N ALA A 147 -13.44 -9.60 -5.20
CA ALA A 147 -12.68 -9.90 -4.00
C ALA A 147 -12.54 -11.41 -3.75
N LEU A 148 -11.44 -11.80 -3.12
CA LEU A 148 -11.15 -13.18 -2.74
C LEU A 148 -12.12 -13.64 -1.63
N ARG A 149 -12.37 -14.95 -1.61
CA ARG A 149 -13.22 -15.61 -0.61
C ARG A 149 -12.69 -16.99 -0.27
N ALA A 150 -13.18 -17.57 0.79
CA ALA A 150 -12.87 -18.95 1.17
C ALA A 150 -13.13 -19.92 0.01
N GLY A 151 -12.22 -20.86 -0.20
CA GLY A 151 -12.25 -21.85 -1.28
C GLY A 151 -11.62 -21.37 -2.59
N ASP A 152 -11.24 -20.09 -2.73
CA ASP A 152 -10.52 -19.63 -3.91
C ASP A 152 -9.08 -20.22 -3.92
N ARG A 153 -8.64 -20.62 -5.13
CA ARG A 153 -7.27 -21.07 -5.38
C ARG A 153 -6.60 -20.18 -6.41
N LEU A 154 -5.43 -19.67 -6.03
CA LEU A 154 -4.59 -18.81 -6.86
C LEU A 154 -3.38 -19.61 -7.32
N PRO A 155 -3.25 -19.91 -8.62
CA PRO A 155 -2.07 -20.59 -9.14
C PRO A 155 -0.82 -19.75 -8.94
N ILE A 156 0.29 -20.38 -8.56
CA ILE A 156 1.61 -19.76 -8.51
C ILE A 156 2.32 -20.05 -9.83
N SER A 157 2.96 -19.03 -10.44
CA SER A 157 3.86 -19.22 -11.55
C SER A 157 5.08 -20.02 -11.10
N SER A 158 5.82 -20.61 -12.03
CA SER A 158 7.06 -21.32 -11.72
C SER A 158 7.98 -20.42 -10.91
N ALA A 159 8.24 -20.81 -9.66
CA ALA A 159 9.03 -20.02 -8.74
C ALA A 159 10.47 -19.90 -9.25
N LEU A 160 10.97 -18.66 -9.35
CA LEU A 160 12.40 -18.41 -9.31
C LEU A 160 12.87 -18.67 -7.87
N PRO A 161 14.12 -19.16 -7.67
CA PRO A 161 14.65 -19.26 -6.31
C PRO A 161 14.53 -17.91 -5.61
N ALA A 162 14.00 -17.91 -4.39
CA ALA A 162 13.91 -16.69 -3.59
C ALA A 162 15.30 -16.08 -3.42
N SER A 163 15.41 -14.77 -3.59
CA SER A 163 16.68 -14.04 -3.45
C SER A 163 17.14 -13.89 -2.01
N HIS A 164 16.28 -14.19 -1.02
CA HIS A 164 16.53 -14.03 0.40
C HIS A 164 15.99 -15.22 1.19
N GLY A 165 16.66 -15.58 2.29
CA GLY A 165 16.12 -16.48 3.31
C GLY A 165 14.98 -15.84 4.10
N ALA A 166 14.28 -16.63 4.93
CA ALA A 166 13.25 -16.13 5.83
C ALA A 166 13.81 -15.09 6.81
N GLY A 167 13.09 -13.98 6.99
CA GLY A 167 13.56 -12.89 7.85
C GLY A 167 12.64 -11.67 7.86
N ALA A 168 12.89 -10.76 8.80
CA ALA A 168 12.20 -9.48 8.88
C ALA A 168 12.69 -8.53 7.78
N ILE A 169 11.79 -7.94 7.01
CA ILE A 169 12.13 -6.92 6.01
C ILE A 169 12.45 -5.62 6.73
N VAL A 170 13.64 -5.06 6.50
CA VAL A 170 14.07 -3.78 7.07
C VAL A 170 13.78 -2.66 6.08
N ALA A 171 12.69 -1.95 6.29
CA ALA A 171 12.24 -0.87 5.42
C ALA A 171 11.68 0.30 6.25
N PRO A 172 12.54 1.24 6.72
CA PRO A 172 12.09 2.39 7.54
C PRO A 172 11.01 3.24 6.86
N MET A 173 10.89 3.15 5.53
CA MET A 173 9.86 3.86 4.77
C MET A 173 8.45 3.33 5.04
N LEU A 174 8.28 2.13 5.61
CA LEU A 174 6.97 1.62 6.04
C LEU A 174 6.48 2.27 7.34
N ASP A 175 7.38 2.75 8.18
CA ASP A 175 7.07 3.27 9.53
C ASP A 175 6.70 4.76 9.54
N ARG A 176 6.38 5.33 8.38
CA ARG A 176 5.99 6.73 8.27
C ARG A 176 4.47 6.92 8.52
N PRO A 177 4.06 7.51 9.65
CA PRO A 177 2.64 7.76 9.90
C PRO A 177 2.07 8.79 8.91
N PRO A 178 0.78 8.71 8.54
CA PRO A 178 0.13 9.63 7.61
C PRO A 178 -0.26 10.97 8.24
N GLY A 179 0.61 11.58 9.05
CA GLY A 179 0.31 12.82 9.77
C GLY A 179 0.37 14.08 8.90
N ARG A 180 1.45 14.25 8.12
CA ARG A 180 1.64 15.35 7.18
C ARG A 180 1.96 14.79 5.81
N ILE A 181 1.08 15.02 4.84
CA ILE A 181 1.15 14.47 3.48
C ILE A 181 1.58 15.56 2.50
N ARG A 182 2.62 15.29 1.73
CA ARG A 182 3.14 16.25 0.76
C ARG A 182 2.30 16.26 -0.51
N VAL A 183 2.05 17.48 -1.01
CA VAL A 183 1.23 17.74 -2.20
C VAL A 183 1.90 18.77 -3.11
N ILE A 184 1.58 18.69 -4.39
CA ILE A 184 1.78 19.77 -5.36
C ILE A 184 0.43 20.46 -5.53
N LEU A 185 0.38 21.80 -5.40
CA LEU A 185 -0.84 22.58 -5.61
C LEU A 185 -1.29 22.54 -7.09
N GLY A 186 -2.58 22.63 -7.32
CA GLY A 186 -3.16 22.61 -8.65
C GLY A 186 -3.55 21.23 -9.18
N PRO A 187 -4.03 21.16 -10.42
CA PRO A 187 -3.93 22.20 -11.47
C PRO A 187 -5.04 23.26 -11.46
N GLN A 188 -5.98 23.25 -10.54
CA GLN A 188 -7.03 24.29 -10.44
C GLN A 188 -7.01 24.96 -9.04
N ASP A 189 -5.83 25.20 -8.48
CA ASP A 189 -5.63 25.96 -7.25
C ASP A 189 -6.09 27.42 -7.38
N ASP A 190 -6.12 27.97 -8.60
CA ASP A 190 -6.67 29.29 -8.91
C ASP A 190 -8.20 29.42 -8.70
N HIS A 191 -8.90 28.30 -8.52
CA HIS A 191 -10.30 28.29 -8.09
C HIS A 191 -10.49 28.59 -6.60
N PHE A 192 -9.42 28.69 -5.83
CA PHE A 192 -9.42 28.95 -4.38
C PHE A 192 -8.69 30.24 -4.07
N ALA A 193 -9.16 30.99 -3.09
CA ALA A 193 -8.44 32.16 -2.58
C ALA A 193 -7.25 31.71 -1.71
N PRO A 194 -6.19 32.54 -1.54
CA PRO A 194 -5.01 32.16 -0.76
C PRO A 194 -5.32 31.66 0.66
N ASP A 195 -6.25 32.31 1.37
CA ASP A 195 -6.70 31.87 2.69
C ASP A 195 -7.34 30.47 2.71
N GLN A 196 -7.99 30.08 1.60
CA GLN A 196 -8.57 28.74 1.45
C GLN A 196 -7.48 27.69 1.17
N ILE A 197 -6.42 28.05 0.44
CA ILE A 197 -5.25 27.20 0.26
C ILE A 197 -4.52 27.00 1.58
N GLU A 198 -4.33 28.07 2.38
CA GLU A 198 -3.76 27.99 3.72
C GLU A 198 -4.60 27.10 4.64
N ALA A 199 -5.93 27.25 4.65
CA ALA A 199 -6.85 26.41 5.40
C ALA A 199 -6.77 24.93 4.96
N PHE A 200 -6.67 24.69 3.64
CA PHE A 200 -6.48 23.34 3.11
C PHE A 200 -5.18 22.70 3.61
N LEU A 201 -4.08 23.41 3.60
CA LEU A 201 -2.78 22.90 4.06
C LEU A 201 -2.76 22.66 5.57
N ALA A 202 -3.31 23.59 6.34
CA ALA A 202 -3.34 23.52 7.81
C ALA A 202 -4.21 22.38 8.33
N GLY A 203 -5.38 22.14 7.73
CA GLY A 203 -6.35 21.17 8.21
C GLY A 203 -6.92 21.56 9.60
N PRO A 204 -7.10 20.59 10.53
CA PRO A 204 -6.89 19.15 10.37
C PRO A 204 -7.96 18.47 9.50
N TRP A 205 -7.56 17.45 8.76
CA TRP A 205 -8.45 16.63 7.95
C TRP A 205 -8.61 15.25 8.59
N THR A 206 -9.82 14.74 8.66
CA THR A 206 -10.11 13.42 9.21
C THR A 206 -10.61 12.49 8.11
N VAL A 207 -10.01 11.30 7.97
CA VAL A 207 -10.44 10.30 7.00
C VAL A 207 -11.81 9.74 7.39
N SER A 208 -12.76 9.82 6.47
CA SER A 208 -14.14 9.36 6.66
C SER A 208 -14.26 7.83 6.58
N PRO A 209 -15.18 7.19 7.35
CA PRO A 209 -15.53 5.78 7.17
C PRO A 209 -16.10 5.42 5.78
N ARG A 210 -16.56 6.39 5.00
CA ARG A 210 -17.03 6.20 3.62
C ARG A 210 -15.91 5.95 2.61
N SER A 211 -14.64 6.05 3.05
CA SER A 211 -13.46 5.90 2.19
C SER A 211 -13.31 4.47 1.70
N ASP A 212 -12.97 4.32 0.42
CA ASP A 212 -12.71 3.05 -0.24
C ASP A 212 -11.56 3.16 -1.26
N ARG A 213 -11.37 2.13 -2.09
CA ARG A 213 -10.35 2.13 -3.15
C ARG A 213 -10.56 3.19 -4.23
N MET A 214 -11.78 3.73 -4.37
CA MET A 214 -12.06 4.79 -5.36
C MET A 214 -11.62 6.16 -4.85
N ALA A 215 -11.94 6.47 -3.58
CA ALA A 215 -11.65 7.77 -3.01
C ALA A 215 -11.64 7.75 -1.47
N TYR A 216 -10.83 8.60 -0.88
CA TYR A 216 -10.87 8.93 0.54
C TYR A 216 -11.55 10.28 0.73
N PHE A 217 -12.64 10.28 1.48
CA PHE A 217 -13.40 11.47 1.83
C PHE A 217 -12.83 12.07 3.11
N LEU A 218 -12.58 13.37 3.11
CA LEU A 218 -11.98 14.07 4.24
C LEU A 218 -13.01 15.00 4.89
N GLY A 219 -13.23 14.82 6.18
CA GLY A 219 -13.98 15.76 7.01
C GLY A 219 -13.02 16.79 7.62
N GLY A 220 -13.48 18.05 7.73
CA GLY A 220 -12.68 19.14 8.26
C GLY A 220 -13.27 20.50 7.92
N PRO A 221 -12.44 21.55 7.78
CA PRO A 221 -12.91 22.87 7.36
C PRO A 221 -13.60 22.83 5.98
N THR A 222 -14.69 23.56 5.83
CA THR A 222 -15.35 23.72 4.52
C THR A 222 -14.60 24.73 3.68
N LEU A 223 -14.10 24.29 2.53
CA LEU A 223 -13.38 25.15 1.58
C LEU A 223 -14.35 25.88 0.64
N LYS A 224 -14.11 27.16 0.40
CA LYS A 224 -14.92 27.99 -0.47
C LYS A 224 -14.25 28.21 -1.81
N HIS A 225 -15.01 28.05 -2.90
CA HIS A 225 -14.56 28.34 -4.24
C HIS A 225 -14.61 29.84 -4.56
N ARG A 226 -13.60 30.32 -5.28
CA ARG A 226 -13.55 31.69 -5.80
C ARG A 226 -14.26 31.83 -7.14
N ARG A 227 -14.23 30.78 -7.99
CA ARG A 227 -14.69 30.82 -9.39
C ARG A 227 -15.78 29.78 -9.73
N GLY A 228 -16.48 29.26 -8.72
CA GLY A 228 -17.42 28.17 -8.91
C GLY A 228 -16.78 26.81 -8.66
N HIS A 229 -17.62 25.80 -8.48
CA HIS A 229 -17.22 24.45 -8.04
C HIS A 229 -17.20 23.42 -9.19
N ASP A 230 -17.48 23.82 -10.40
CA ASP A 230 -17.47 22.98 -11.59
C ASP A 230 -16.39 23.43 -12.58
N ILE A 231 -15.77 22.47 -13.23
CA ILE A 231 -14.84 22.67 -14.34
C ILE A 231 -15.25 21.79 -15.52
N THR A 232 -14.75 22.10 -16.72
CA THR A 232 -14.80 21.14 -17.83
C THR A 232 -14.13 19.84 -17.38
N SER A 233 -14.78 18.68 -17.61
CA SER A 233 -14.25 17.38 -17.22
C SER A 233 -12.83 17.19 -17.72
N ASP A 234 -11.92 16.87 -16.81
CA ASP A 234 -10.50 16.74 -17.05
C ASP A 234 -9.97 15.41 -16.47
N GLY A 235 -8.82 14.95 -16.96
CA GLY A 235 -8.17 13.73 -16.51
C GLY A 235 -7.82 13.76 -15.02
N ILE A 236 -7.92 12.59 -14.36
CA ILE A 236 -7.67 12.48 -12.92
C ILE A 236 -6.47 11.56 -12.67
N ALA A 237 -5.44 12.09 -12.01
CA ALA A 237 -4.35 11.29 -11.46
C ALA A 237 -4.75 10.63 -10.13
N MET A 238 -4.13 9.51 -9.76
CA MET A 238 -4.19 8.99 -8.39
C MET A 238 -3.57 10.00 -7.43
N GLY A 239 -4.23 10.26 -6.32
CA GLY A 239 -3.81 11.28 -5.36
C GLY A 239 -4.34 12.69 -5.66
N ALA A 240 -5.05 12.92 -6.78
CA ALA A 240 -5.72 14.20 -7.05
C ALA A 240 -6.77 14.48 -5.97
N ILE A 241 -6.76 15.71 -5.43
CA ILE A 241 -7.65 16.16 -4.36
C ILE A 241 -8.68 17.10 -4.96
N GLN A 242 -9.88 16.58 -5.18
CA GLN A 242 -11.02 17.33 -5.69
C GLN A 242 -11.79 17.99 -4.53
N VAL A 243 -12.32 19.19 -4.79
CA VAL A 243 -13.22 19.88 -3.86
C VAL A 243 -14.55 20.12 -4.59
N PRO A 244 -15.58 19.29 -4.32
CA PRO A 244 -16.94 19.50 -4.84
C PRO A 244 -17.59 20.74 -4.23
N GLY A 245 -18.81 21.06 -4.68
CA GLY A 245 -19.59 22.18 -4.16
C GLY A 245 -19.88 22.14 -2.65
N SER A 246 -19.78 20.98 -2.01
CA SER A 246 -19.86 20.85 -0.54
C SER A 246 -18.68 21.49 0.19
N GLY A 247 -17.56 21.72 -0.50
CA GLY A 247 -16.32 22.21 0.12
C GLY A 247 -15.52 21.16 0.89
N GLU A 248 -15.94 19.90 0.87
CA GLU A 248 -15.22 18.78 1.51
C GLU A 248 -14.24 18.13 0.51
N PRO A 249 -12.92 18.07 0.79
CA PRO A 249 -11.96 17.46 -0.11
C PRO A 249 -12.17 15.94 -0.27
N ILE A 250 -11.96 15.47 -1.50
CA ILE A 250 -12.01 14.06 -1.87
C ILE A 250 -10.70 13.68 -2.55
N VAL A 251 -9.94 12.77 -1.96
CA VAL A 251 -8.67 12.28 -2.53
C VAL A 251 -8.94 11.06 -3.38
N LEU A 252 -8.65 11.14 -4.66
CA LEU A 252 -8.94 10.10 -5.65
C LEU A 252 -7.84 9.02 -5.62
N MET A 253 -8.26 7.75 -5.44
CA MET A 253 -7.35 6.63 -5.19
C MET A 253 -7.27 5.64 -6.38
N ALA A 254 -6.87 4.40 -6.14
CA ALA A 254 -6.52 3.43 -7.19
C ALA A 254 -7.68 3.14 -8.17
N ASP A 255 -8.91 2.99 -7.68
CA ASP A 255 -10.10 2.67 -8.49
C ASP A 255 -10.90 3.90 -8.94
N ARG A 256 -10.30 5.11 -8.88
CA ARG A 256 -10.92 6.37 -9.29
C ARG A 256 -11.44 6.32 -10.72
N GLN A 257 -12.41 7.18 -11.03
CA GLN A 257 -12.84 7.45 -12.39
C GLN A 257 -11.71 8.08 -13.21
N SER A 258 -11.79 7.96 -14.55
CA SER A 258 -10.77 8.51 -15.47
C SER A 258 -10.83 10.02 -15.62
N THR A 259 -12.01 10.62 -15.48
CA THR A 259 -12.26 12.05 -15.60
C THR A 259 -13.16 12.56 -14.51
N GLY A 260 -13.10 13.86 -14.21
CA GLY A 260 -13.96 14.52 -13.24
C GLY A 260 -14.11 16.00 -13.50
N GLY A 261 -15.23 16.56 -13.03
CA GLY A 261 -15.65 17.95 -13.29
C GLY A 261 -15.53 18.86 -12.05
N TYR A 262 -14.78 18.47 -11.02
CA TYR A 262 -14.54 19.32 -9.85
C TYR A 262 -13.11 19.85 -9.84
N PRO A 263 -12.88 21.09 -9.35
CA PRO A 263 -11.55 21.67 -9.23
C PRO A 263 -10.65 20.79 -8.33
N LYS A 264 -9.44 20.55 -8.81
CA LYS A 264 -8.38 19.86 -8.06
C LYS A 264 -7.48 20.91 -7.40
N ILE A 265 -7.59 21.03 -6.06
CA ILE A 265 -6.80 22.00 -5.28
C ILE A 265 -5.33 21.59 -5.20
N ALA A 266 -5.06 20.29 -5.18
CA ALA A 266 -3.71 19.73 -5.07
C ALA A 266 -3.67 18.28 -5.59
N THR A 267 -2.46 17.73 -5.69
CA THR A 267 -2.22 16.30 -5.94
C THR A 267 -1.15 15.79 -4.98
N ILE A 268 -1.41 14.67 -4.31
CA ILE A 268 -0.43 14.01 -3.44
C ILE A 268 0.76 13.54 -4.27
N ILE A 269 1.99 13.79 -3.80
CA ILE A 269 3.20 13.33 -4.50
C ILE A 269 3.28 11.79 -4.50
N GLY A 270 3.87 11.22 -5.54
CA GLY A 270 3.95 9.77 -5.72
C GLY A 270 4.53 9.01 -4.52
N ALA A 271 5.54 9.60 -3.86
CA ALA A 271 6.19 9.01 -2.68
C ALA A 271 5.34 9.04 -1.39
N ASP A 272 4.25 9.80 -1.35
CA ASP A 272 3.34 9.86 -0.19
C ASP A 272 2.00 9.16 -0.44
N LEU A 273 1.74 8.68 -1.66
CA LEU A 273 0.49 7.96 -2.00
C LEU A 273 0.25 6.75 -1.11
N GLY A 274 1.26 5.89 -0.98
CA GLY A 274 1.17 4.71 -0.12
C GLY A 274 0.96 5.10 1.35
N ARG A 275 1.74 6.08 1.82
CA ARG A 275 1.62 6.62 3.18
C ARG A 275 0.21 7.17 3.46
N PHE A 276 -0.38 7.91 2.53
CA PHE A 276 -1.76 8.39 2.64
C PHE A 276 -2.77 7.24 2.62
N ALA A 277 -2.59 6.25 1.73
CA ALA A 277 -3.46 5.09 1.64
C ALA A 277 -3.53 4.28 2.94
N GLN A 278 -2.46 4.30 3.75
CA GLN A 278 -2.41 3.64 5.05
C GLN A 278 -3.23 4.35 6.15
N ALA A 279 -3.78 5.54 5.88
CA ALA A 279 -4.64 6.24 6.83
C ALA A 279 -5.98 5.50 7.01
N ARG A 280 -6.27 5.12 8.24
CA ARG A 280 -7.55 4.49 8.61
C ARG A 280 -8.66 5.54 8.79
N PRO A 281 -9.93 5.16 8.70
CA PRO A 281 -11.02 6.02 9.15
C PRO A 281 -10.76 6.58 10.56
N GLY A 282 -10.98 7.89 10.73
CA GLY A 282 -10.69 8.62 11.97
C GLY A 282 -9.25 9.13 12.09
N THR A 283 -8.33 8.76 11.16
CA THR A 283 -6.97 9.33 11.15
C THR A 283 -7.05 10.82 10.84
N SER A 284 -6.39 11.63 11.67
CA SER A 284 -6.20 13.06 11.45
C SER A 284 -4.90 13.33 10.72
N LEU A 285 -4.92 14.22 9.72
CA LEU A 285 -3.78 14.58 8.91
C LEU A 285 -3.84 16.04 8.44
N SER A 286 -2.72 16.54 7.92
CA SER A 286 -2.60 17.83 7.24
C SER A 286 -1.82 17.66 5.94
N PHE A 287 -1.81 18.71 5.11
CA PHE A 287 -1.04 18.72 3.87
C PHE A 287 0.14 19.68 3.96
N GLU A 288 1.16 19.40 3.15
CA GLU A 288 2.34 20.26 2.99
C GLU A 288 2.59 20.47 1.51
N ALA A 289 2.55 21.73 1.08
CA ALA A 289 2.90 22.06 -0.30
C ALA A 289 4.41 21.92 -0.50
N VAL A 290 4.81 21.20 -1.54
CA VAL A 290 6.21 21.02 -1.95
C VAL A 290 6.39 21.38 -3.41
N THR A 291 7.62 21.60 -3.83
CA THR A 291 7.95 21.86 -5.22
C THR A 291 7.93 20.56 -6.04
N HIS A 292 7.79 20.69 -7.37
CA HIS A 292 7.94 19.55 -8.28
C HIS A 292 9.31 18.87 -8.14
N ALA A 293 10.37 19.65 -7.92
CA ALA A 293 11.72 19.11 -7.72
C ALA A 293 11.81 18.23 -6.45
N ASP A 294 11.19 18.66 -5.34
CA ASP A 294 11.13 17.88 -4.10
C ASP A 294 10.33 16.57 -4.30
N ALA A 295 9.24 16.64 -5.04
CA ALA A 295 8.42 15.46 -5.35
C ALA A 295 9.18 14.43 -6.19
N VAL A 296 9.93 14.90 -7.21
CA VAL A 296 10.79 14.04 -8.05
C VAL A 296 11.91 13.44 -7.20
N ALA A 297 12.58 14.23 -6.36
CA ALA A 297 13.64 13.75 -5.49
C ALA A 297 13.15 12.67 -4.50
N ALA A 298 11.97 12.88 -3.89
CA ALA A 298 11.35 11.89 -2.99
C ALA A 298 11.03 10.59 -3.73
N ARG A 299 10.52 10.66 -4.95
CA ARG A 299 10.23 9.48 -5.77
C ARG A 299 11.51 8.75 -6.18
N ALA A 300 12.57 9.49 -6.52
CA ALA A 300 13.87 8.90 -6.85
C ALA A 300 14.46 8.11 -5.67
N GLN A 301 14.33 8.60 -4.43
CA GLN A 301 14.75 7.88 -3.23
C GLN A 301 13.99 6.55 -3.04
N GLU A 302 12.67 6.54 -3.24
CA GLU A 302 11.90 5.29 -3.22
C GLU A 302 12.37 4.30 -4.27
N GLN A 303 12.56 4.77 -5.51
CA GLN A 303 13.01 3.93 -6.62
C GLN A 303 14.42 3.39 -6.39
N ALA A 304 15.32 4.19 -5.83
CA ALA A 304 16.67 3.75 -5.47
C ALA A 304 16.63 2.64 -4.41
N PHE A 305 15.78 2.77 -3.39
CA PHE A 305 15.60 1.73 -2.37
C PHE A 305 15.05 0.43 -2.98
N LEU A 306 13.98 0.51 -3.77
CA LEU A 306 13.36 -0.65 -4.43
C LEU A 306 14.25 -1.28 -5.50
N GLY A 307 15.11 -0.50 -6.15
CA GLY A 307 16.10 -0.96 -7.14
C GLY A 307 17.29 -1.70 -6.53
N GLY A 308 17.57 -1.46 -5.26
CA GLY A 308 18.61 -2.13 -4.49
C GLY A 308 18.21 -3.53 -4.02
N ARG A 309 19.15 -4.16 -3.29
CA ARG A 309 18.85 -5.37 -2.54
C ARG A 309 18.00 -5.00 -1.32
N ILE A 310 16.83 -5.61 -1.15
CA ILE A 310 15.98 -5.39 0.01
C ILE A 310 16.67 -6.00 1.25
N PRO A 311 16.94 -5.22 2.30
CA PRO A 311 17.53 -5.76 3.52
C PRO A 311 16.53 -6.67 4.26
N VAL A 312 17.00 -7.88 4.62
CA VAL A 312 16.21 -8.86 5.38
C VAL A 312 17.05 -9.36 6.55
N ASP A 313 16.61 -9.09 7.75
CA ASP A 313 17.23 -9.57 8.99
C ASP A 313 16.68 -10.96 9.35
N PRO A 314 17.53 -11.94 9.72
CA PRO A 314 17.07 -13.26 10.10
C PRO A 314 16.15 -13.20 11.32
N LEU A 315 15.05 -13.99 11.31
CA LEU A 315 14.11 -14.06 12.44
C LEU A 315 14.77 -14.57 13.72
N VAL A 316 15.76 -15.46 13.57
CA VAL A 316 16.57 -15.98 14.68
C VAL A 316 18.03 -15.68 14.35
N ARG A 317 18.66 -14.84 15.16
CA ARG A 317 20.09 -14.61 15.05
C ARG A 317 20.84 -15.73 15.72
N THR A 318 21.66 -16.45 14.98
CA THR A 318 22.57 -17.47 15.48
C THR A 318 24.02 -17.00 15.53
N HIS A 319 24.30 -15.83 14.93
CA HIS A 319 25.62 -15.20 14.93
C HIS A 319 25.50 -13.77 15.47
N PHE A 320 26.32 -13.45 16.47
CA PHE A 320 26.35 -12.17 17.17
C PHE A 320 27.72 -11.53 16.97
N PRO A 321 27.91 -10.66 15.95
CA PRO A 321 29.17 -9.97 15.77
C PRO A 321 29.45 -9.02 16.96
N PRO A 322 30.75 -8.73 17.26
CA PRO A 322 31.12 -7.89 18.42
C PRO A 322 30.40 -6.54 18.46
N GLU A 323 30.23 -5.91 17.29
CA GLU A 323 29.56 -4.60 17.17
C GLU A 323 28.10 -4.68 17.60
N PHE A 324 27.41 -5.79 17.30
CA PHE A 324 26.04 -6.03 17.74
C PHE A 324 25.96 -6.24 19.25
N LEU A 325 26.89 -7.04 19.83
CA LEU A 325 26.94 -7.29 21.27
C LEU A 325 27.26 -6.02 22.05
N LEU A 326 28.15 -5.17 21.55
CA LEU A 326 28.47 -3.86 22.13
C LEU A 326 27.29 -2.87 22.12
N GLY A 327 26.39 -2.99 21.14
CA GLY A 327 25.16 -2.19 21.07
C GLY A 327 24.03 -2.67 21.98
N LEU A 328 24.14 -3.89 22.56
CA LEU A 328 23.18 -4.41 23.50
C LEU A 328 23.56 -4.01 24.93
N ASN A 329 22.64 -3.38 25.67
CA ASN A 329 22.78 -3.23 27.11
C ASN A 329 22.51 -4.58 27.77
N LEU A 330 23.54 -5.41 27.91
CA LEU A 330 23.46 -6.75 28.50
C LEU A 330 23.47 -6.73 30.04
N VAL A 331 23.66 -5.58 30.66
CA VAL A 331 23.68 -5.38 32.10
C VAL A 331 22.57 -4.40 32.46
N ASP A 332 21.58 -4.89 33.18
CA ASP A 332 20.48 -4.07 33.69
C ASP A 332 20.98 -3.32 34.95
N GLY A 333 21.36 -2.07 34.77
CA GLY A 333 21.82 -1.17 35.81
C GLY A 333 23.35 -0.99 35.90
N VAL A 334 23.78 0.21 36.30
CA VAL A 334 25.15 0.53 36.68
C VAL A 334 25.26 0.30 38.19
N VAL A 335 26.03 -0.70 38.61
CA VAL A 335 26.40 -0.83 40.01
C VAL A 335 27.61 0.09 40.26
N ASP A 336 27.38 1.16 41.02
CA ASP A 336 28.50 1.99 41.52
C ASP A 336 29.30 1.20 42.55
N ALA A 337 30.51 0.80 42.19
CA ALA A 337 31.40 0.05 43.07
C ALA A 337 31.96 0.87 44.23
N ARG A 338 31.48 2.12 44.44
CA ARG A 338 31.90 3.05 45.48
C ARG A 338 30.84 3.34 46.53
N SER A 339 29.73 2.61 46.58
CA SER A 339 28.71 2.70 47.61
C SER A 339 28.86 1.60 48.65
#